data_d0aaa09db678a755462528c5ed1766fa
#
_entry.id   d0aaa09db678a755462528c5ed1766fa
#
_cell.length_a   1.000
_cell.length_b   1.000
_cell.length_c   1.000
_cell.angle_alpha   90.00
_cell.angle_beta   90.00
_cell.angle_gamma   90.00
#
_symmetry.space_group_name_H-M   'P 1'
#
loop_
_entity.id
_entity.type
_entity.pdbx_description
1 polymer ?
#
loop_
_entity_poly.entity_id
_entity_poly.type
_entity_poly.pdbx_seq_one_letter_code
_entity_poly.pdbx_strand_id
1 'polypeptide(L)'
;MNAPATPTSSKAFVIGPIGDKDAEDGSPARTAYEEGIQVFEEVICPSCTAFGLEAMRADMISRAGEIPEQIFRQLRDCPVVIADLTGANPNVMYELGLRHTTGRVTIQIGEKGRLPFDVAAIRTIMFRRTEGGLVQAR
;
A
#
# COMPACT_ATOMS: atom_id res chain seq x y z
N MET A 1 -22.53 7.65 -33.38
CA MET A 1 -21.53 6.64 -32.99
C MET A 1 -20.85 7.13 -31.74
N ASN A 2 -21.10 6.46 -30.63
CA ASN A 2 -20.35 6.74 -29.42
C ASN A 2 -18.95 6.11 -29.58
N ALA A 3 -17.90 6.93 -29.39
CA ALA A 3 -16.56 6.38 -29.23
C ALA A 3 -16.59 5.35 -28.09
N PRO A 4 -15.92 4.19 -28.19
CA PRO A 4 -15.83 3.28 -27.09
C PRO A 4 -15.23 4.02 -25.91
N ALA A 5 -15.95 4.04 -24.79
CA ALA A 5 -15.42 4.60 -23.56
C ALA A 5 -14.08 3.91 -23.28
N THR A 6 -13.01 4.72 -23.16
CA THR A 6 -11.71 4.20 -22.72
C THR A 6 -11.98 3.45 -21.41
N PRO A 7 -11.62 2.18 -21.29
CA PRO A 7 -11.87 1.46 -20.06
C PRO A 7 -11.19 2.23 -18.93
N THR A 8 -11.98 2.72 -17.99
CA THR A 8 -11.48 3.35 -16.79
C THR A 8 -10.65 2.29 -16.09
N SER A 9 -9.34 2.46 -16.00
CA SER A 9 -8.48 1.49 -15.32
C SER A 9 -8.97 1.37 -13.87
N SER A 10 -9.20 0.14 -13.43
CA SER A 10 -9.53 -0.11 -12.03
C SER A 10 -8.37 0.32 -11.15
N LYS A 11 -8.67 0.82 -9.96
CA LYS A 11 -7.67 1.33 -9.03
C LYS A 11 -7.39 0.33 -7.92
N ALA A 12 -6.14 0.28 -7.49
CA ALA A 12 -5.71 -0.35 -6.27
C ALA A 12 -5.26 0.74 -5.29
N PHE A 13 -5.85 0.78 -4.12
CA PHE A 13 -5.47 1.71 -3.07
C PHE A 13 -4.42 1.08 -2.16
N VAL A 14 -3.32 1.79 -1.95
CA VAL A 14 -2.16 1.29 -1.21
C VAL A 14 -2.05 1.99 0.13
N ILE A 15 -2.08 1.21 1.20
CA ILE A 15 -1.78 1.67 2.55
C ILE A 15 -0.44 1.08 3.00
N GLY A 16 0.35 1.88 3.68
CA GLY A 16 1.68 1.48 4.12
C GLY A 16 2.36 2.55 4.94
N PRO A 17 3.55 2.27 5.48
CA PRO A 17 4.33 3.27 6.18
C PRO A 17 4.66 4.42 5.24
N ILE A 18 4.24 5.63 5.58
CA ILE A 18 4.46 6.82 4.73
C ILE A 18 5.81 7.48 5.07
N GLY A 19 6.13 7.57 6.36
CA GLY A 19 7.33 8.27 6.82
C GLY A 19 7.27 9.77 6.53
N ASP A 20 8.43 10.37 6.36
CA ASP A 20 8.56 11.79 6.06
C ASP A 20 9.67 12.03 5.03
N LYS A 21 9.28 12.51 3.85
CA LYS A 21 10.22 12.80 2.75
C LYS A 21 11.18 13.95 3.06
N ASP A 22 10.78 14.85 3.95
CA ASP A 22 11.53 16.04 4.31
C ASP A 22 12.33 15.85 5.62
N ALA A 23 12.25 14.65 6.22
CA ALA A 23 13.03 14.33 7.40
C ALA A 23 14.53 14.22 7.09
N GLU A 24 15.34 14.38 8.13
CA GLU A 24 16.80 14.27 8.03
C GLU A 24 17.22 12.90 7.50
N ASP A 25 18.23 12.90 6.62
CA ASP A 25 18.80 11.67 6.07
C ASP A 25 19.28 10.73 7.18
N GLY A 26 18.92 9.45 7.06
CA GLY A 26 19.24 8.43 8.06
C GLY A 26 18.33 8.42 9.29
N SER A 27 17.40 9.37 9.41
CA SER A 27 16.40 9.31 10.48
C SER A 27 15.38 8.17 10.25
N PRO A 28 14.75 7.64 11.32
CA PRO A 28 13.72 6.60 11.14
C PRO A 28 12.57 7.02 10.24
N ALA A 29 12.13 8.26 10.30
CA ALA A 29 11.04 8.78 9.46
C ALA A 29 11.45 8.85 7.99
N ARG A 30 12.69 9.26 7.68
CA ARG A 30 13.21 9.29 6.33
C ARG A 30 13.39 7.89 5.77
N THR A 31 13.94 6.98 6.56
CA THR A 31 14.11 5.57 6.18
C THR A 31 12.77 4.91 5.87
N ALA A 32 11.75 5.14 6.71
CA ALA A 32 10.41 4.62 6.47
C ALA A 32 9.82 5.14 5.15
N TYR A 33 10.03 6.41 4.82
CA TYR A 33 9.62 6.99 3.56
C TYR A 33 10.30 6.31 2.37
N GLU A 34 11.63 6.21 2.40
CA GLU A 34 12.42 5.61 1.32
C GLU A 34 12.09 4.14 1.10
N GLU A 35 11.94 3.37 2.16
CA GLU A 35 11.53 1.97 2.10
C GLU A 35 10.12 1.80 1.54
N GLY A 36 9.19 2.65 1.94
CA GLY A 36 7.81 2.63 1.44
C GLY A 36 7.73 2.95 -0.04
N ILE A 37 8.46 3.96 -0.50
CA ILE A 37 8.55 4.31 -1.92
C ILE A 37 9.17 3.18 -2.74
N GLN A 38 10.22 2.56 -2.25
CA GLN A 38 10.86 1.44 -2.94
C GLN A 38 9.87 0.29 -3.17
N VAL A 39 9.14 -0.11 -2.17
CA VAL A 39 8.13 -1.18 -2.31
C VAL A 39 7.02 -0.77 -3.26
N PHE A 40 6.57 0.47 -3.18
CA PHE A 40 5.54 0.98 -4.07
C PHE A 40 5.97 0.96 -5.53
N GLU A 41 7.15 1.46 -5.84
CA GLU A 41 7.64 1.58 -7.21
C GLU A 41 8.15 0.26 -7.79
N GLU A 42 8.82 -0.57 -6.99
CA GLU A 42 9.48 -1.79 -7.48
C GLU A 42 8.61 -3.05 -7.38
N VAL A 43 7.61 -3.08 -6.50
CA VAL A 43 6.74 -4.25 -6.30
C VAL A 43 5.30 -3.94 -6.68
N ILE A 44 4.70 -2.95 -6.07
CA ILE A 44 3.25 -2.72 -6.16
C ILE A 44 2.86 -2.19 -7.54
N CYS A 45 3.49 -1.13 -8.01
CA CYS A 45 3.17 -0.54 -9.32
C CYS A 45 3.35 -1.54 -10.48
N PRO A 46 4.46 -2.29 -10.59
CA PRO A 46 4.60 -3.28 -11.65
C PRO A 46 3.55 -4.39 -11.57
N SER A 47 3.21 -4.84 -10.36
CA SER A 47 2.19 -5.87 -10.16
C SER A 47 0.80 -5.37 -10.58
N CYS A 48 0.43 -4.17 -10.18
CA CYS A 48 -0.84 -3.56 -10.56
C CYS A 48 -0.93 -3.36 -12.07
N THR A 49 0.10 -2.84 -12.69
CA THR A 49 0.15 -2.62 -14.15
C THR A 49 -0.06 -3.93 -14.91
N ALA A 50 0.54 -5.03 -14.46
CA ALA A 50 0.39 -6.34 -15.09
C ALA A 50 -1.07 -6.83 -15.11
N PHE A 51 -1.90 -6.38 -14.18
CA PHE A 51 -3.33 -6.74 -14.08
C PHE A 51 -4.28 -5.61 -14.49
N GLY A 52 -3.77 -4.58 -15.14
CA GLY A 52 -4.59 -3.44 -15.57
C GLY A 52 -5.10 -2.55 -14.44
N LEU A 53 -4.42 -2.56 -13.30
CA LEU A 53 -4.74 -1.73 -12.14
C LEU A 53 -3.80 -0.54 -12.06
N GLU A 54 -4.33 0.60 -11.63
CA GLU A 54 -3.55 1.79 -11.28
C GLU A 54 -3.36 1.84 -9.76
N ALA A 55 -2.12 1.78 -9.32
CA ALA A 55 -1.79 1.86 -7.89
C ALA A 55 -1.79 3.31 -7.41
N MET A 56 -2.41 3.56 -6.26
CA MET A 56 -2.53 4.88 -5.67
C MET A 56 -2.24 4.83 -4.17
N ARG A 57 -1.19 5.53 -3.74
CA ARG A 57 -0.84 5.63 -2.31
C ARG A 57 -1.70 6.66 -1.59
N ALA A 58 -1.92 6.42 -0.30
CA ALA A 58 -2.69 7.33 0.55
C ALA A 58 -2.13 8.75 0.59
N ASP A 59 -0.80 8.92 0.62
CA ASP A 59 -0.15 10.23 0.61
C ASP A 59 -0.28 10.99 -0.72
N MET A 60 -0.60 10.32 -1.80
CA MET A 60 -0.87 10.96 -3.11
C MET A 60 -2.26 11.58 -3.17
N ILE A 61 -3.17 11.20 -2.29
CA ILE A 61 -4.56 11.67 -2.25
C ILE A 61 -4.73 12.80 -1.26
N SER A 62 -4.03 12.75 -0.14
CA SER A 62 -4.19 13.71 0.93
C SER A 62 -3.20 14.86 0.79
N ARG A 63 -3.72 16.08 0.70
CA ARG A 63 -2.96 17.29 1.01
C ARG A 63 -2.86 17.42 2.53
N ALA A 64 -1.76 18.01 3.01
CA ALA A 64 -1.59 18.28 4.43
C ALA A 64 -2.84 19.01 4.99
N GLY A 65 -3.52 18.40 5.95
CA GLY A 65 -4.71 18.96 6.60
C GLY A 65 -6.07 18.49 6.08
N GLU A 66 -6.11 17.80 4.92
CA GLU A 66 -7.37 17.22 4.42
C GLU A 66 -7.28 15.70 4.58
N ILE A 67 -7.97 15.15 5.55
CA ILE A 67 -7.63 13.83 5.83
C ILE A 67 -8.68 12.80 5.77
N PRO A 68 -9.24 12.34 6.75
CA PRO A 68 -9.57 10.93 6.87
C PRO A 68 -10.68 10.49 5.93
N GLU A 69 -11.56 11.41 5.53
CA GLU A 69 -12.74 11.04 4.76
C GLU A 69 -12.42 10.45 3.39
N GLN A 70 -11.45 11.01 2.68
CA GLN A 70 -11.04 10.47 1.37
C GLN A 70 -10.37 9.09 1.52
N ILE A 71 -9.53 8.93 2.53
CA ILE A 71 -8.90 7.65 2.83
C ILE A 71 -9.96 6.61 3.22
N PHE A 72 -10.88 6.95 4.10
CA PHE A 72 -11.96 6.05 4.50
C PHE A 72 -12.86 5.65 3.33
N ARG A 73 -13.13 6.57 2.42
CA ARG A 73 -13.88 6.29 1.21
C ARG A 73 -13.14 5.30 0.32
N GLN A 74 -11.85 5.47 0.12
CA GLN A 74 -11.04 4.53 -0.63
C GLN A 74 -10.96 3.15 0.04
N LEU A 75 -10.81 3.10 1.35
CA LEU A 75 -10.81 1.84 2.11
C LEU A 75 -12.14 1.10 1.99
N ARG A 76 -13.25 1.83 1.92
CA ARG A 76 -14.59 1.25 1.77
C ARG A 76 -14.87 0.79 0.34
N ASP A 77 -14.54 1.61 -0.66
CA ASP A 77 -15.07 1.49 -2.02
C ASP A 77 -14.08 0.98 -3.05
N CYS A 78 -12.77 1.11 -2.83
CA CYS A 78 -11.78 0.67 -3.81
C CYS A 78 -11.84 -0.85 -4.03
N PRO A 79 -11.82 -1.33 -5.28
CA PRO A 79 -11.90 -2.76 -5.56
C PRO A 79 -10.81 -3.59 -4.90
N VAL A 80 -9.60 -3.06 -4.83
CA VAL A 80 -8.44 -3.74 -4.25
C VAL A 80 -7.72 -2.78 -3.31
N VAL A 81 -7.39 -3.24 -2.11
CA VAL A 81 -6.47 -2.56 -1.20
C VAL A 81 -5.24 -3.43 -1.00
N ILE A 82 -4.08 -2.82 -1.15
CA ILE A 82 -2.78 -3.47 -0.88
C ILE A 82 -2.21 -2.81 0.37
N ALA A 83 -1.92 -3.60 1.37
CA ALA A 83 -1.41 -3.14 2.66
C ALA A 83 0.03 -3.63 2.88
N ASP A 84 0.97 -2.70 2.98
CA ASP A 84 2.33 -2.98 3.43
C ASP A 84 2.38 -2.90 4.95
N LEU A 85 2.52 -4.06 5.59
CA LEU A 85 2.48 -4.22 7.04
C LEU A 85 3.86 -4.11 7.68
N THR A 86 4.90 -3.83 6.91
CA THR A 86 6.27 -3.74 7.41
C THR A 86 6.40 -2.75 8.56
N GLY A 87 6.95 -3.21 9.68
CA GLY A 87 7.19 -2.38 10.87
C GLY A 87 5.96 -2.12 11.73
N ALA A 88 4.83 -2.74 11.46
CA ALA A 88 3.61 -2.65 12.29
C ALA A 88 3.16 -1.21 12.58
N ASN A 89 3.19 -0.34 11.56
CA ASN A 89 2.76 1.05 11.73
C ASN A 89 1.31 1.12 12.25
N PRO A 90 1.04 1.82 13.37
CA PRO A 90 -0.29 1.86 13.97
C PRO A 90 -1.38 2.40 13.04
N ASN A 91 -1.07 3.40 12.22
CA ASN A 91 -2.04 3.96 11.27
C ASN A 91 -2.42 2.94 10.19
N VAL A 92 -1.44 2.21 9.68
CA VAL A 92 -1.67 1.15 8.71
C VAL A 92 -2.52 0.03 9.31
N MET A 93 -2.25 -0.35 10.55
CA MET A 93 -3.03 -1.38 11.24
C MET A 93 -4.48 -0.96 11.47
N TYR A 94 -4.72 0.32 11.80
CA TYR A 94 -6.06 0.89 11.93
C TYR A 94 -6.81 0.88 10.58
N GLU A 95 -6.16 1.32 9.52
CA GLU A 95 -6.73 1.34 8.16
C GLU A 95 -7.02 -0.08 7.66
N LEU A 96 -6.12 -1.03 7.92
CA LEU A 96 -6.30 -2.43 7.59
C LEU A 96 -7.53 -3.02 8.30
N GLY A 97 -7.69 -2.73 9.59
CA GLY A 97 -8.85 -3.14 10.36
C GLY A 97 -10.16 -2.64 9.77
N LEU A 98 -10.20 -1.36 9.39
CA LEU A 98 -11.36 -0.78 8.71
C LEU A 98 -11.65 -1.47 7.37
N ARG A 99 -10.62 -1.75 6.59
CA ARG A 99 -10.79 -2.45 5.31
C ARG A 99 -11.31 -3.86 5.50
N HIS A 100 -10.81 -4.60 6.47
CA HIS A 100 -11.26 -5.97 6.75
C HIS A 100 -12.77 -6.04 7.06
N THR A 101 -13.33 -5.02 7.69
CA THR A 101 -14.77 -4.99 8.00
C THR A 101 -15.66 -4.92 6.75
N THR A 102 -15.11 -4.53 5.61
CA THR A 102 -15.86 -4.42 4.35
C THR A 102 -16.06 -5.76 3.66
N GLY A 103 -15.27 -6.78 4.00
CA GLY A 103 -15.25 -8.06 3.27
C GLY A 103 -14.68 -7.99 1.86
N ARG A 104 -14.17 -6.83 1.43
CA ARG A 104 -13.60 -6.64 0.10
C ARG A 104 -12.15 -7.12 0.02
N VAL A 105 -11.67 -7.32 -1.20
CA VAL A 105 -10.33 -7.84 -1.47
C VAL A 105 -9.26 -6.98 -0.82
N THR A 106 -8.43 -7.62 -0.01
CA THR A 106 -7.26 -7.03 0.62
C THR A 106 -6.06 -7.94 0.43
N ILE A 107 -4.97 -7.37 -0.07
CA ILE A 107 -3.71 -8.08 -0.25
C ILE A 107 -2.72 -7.53 0.78
N GLN A 108 -2.22 -8.39 1.64
CA GLN A 108 -1.22 -8.03 2.63
C GLN A 108 0.17 -8.42 2.16
N ILE A 109 1.11 -7.50 2.27
CA ILE A 109 2.52 -7.72 2.00
C ILE A 109 3.34 -7.25 3.19
N GLY A 110 4.56 -7.71 3.29
CA GLY A 110 5.46 -7.25 4.34
C GLY A 110 6.86 -7.84 4.25
N GLU A 111 7.82 -7.09 4.78
CA GLU A 111 9.19 -7.54 4.86
C GLU A 111 9.35 -8.66 5.88
N LYS A 112 9.99 -9.74 5.47
CA LYS A 112 10.24 -10.90 6.33
C LYS A 112 11.01 -10.49 7.60
N GLY A 113 10.47 -10.86 8.76
CA GLY A 113 11.05 -10.54 10.07
C GLY A 113 10.59 -9.21 10.67
N ARG A 114 9.77 -8.44 9.96
CA ARG A 114 9.24 -7.14 10.41
C ARG A 114 7.71 -7.06 10.41
N LEU A 115 7.05 -8.21 10.51
CA LEU A 115 5.58 -8.28 10.47
C LEU A 115 4.98 -8.25 11.87
N PRO A 116 3.80 -7.62 12.04
CA PRO A 116 3.04 -7.70 13.29
C PRO A 116 2.60 -9.13 13.59
N PHE A 117 2.70 -9.51 14.86
CA PHE A 117 2.37 -10.87 15.30
C PHE A 117 0.91 -11.28 14.96
N ASP A 118 -0.05 -10.40 15.23
CA ASP A 118 -1.48 -10.72 15.13
C ASP A 118 -1.97 -10.91 13.68
N VAL A 119 -1.30 -10.35 12.70
CA VAL A 119 -1.71 -10.43 11.28
C VAL A 119 -0.83 -11.35 10.45
N ALA A 120 0.29 -11.82 10.98
CA ALA A 120 1.14 -12.79 10.30
C ALA A 120 0.43 -14.13 10.05
N ALA A 121 -0.61 -14.46 10.84
CA ALA A 121 -1.47 -15.62 10.64
C ALA A 121 -2.47 -15.44 9.48
N ILE A 122 -2.75 -14.22 9.08
CA ILE A 122 -3.56 -13.92 7.90
C ILE A 122 -2.61 -13.97 6.69
N ARG A 123 -3.07 -14.54 5.60
CA ARG A 123 -2.26 -14.73 4.39
C ARG A 123 -1.56 -13.42 3.98
N THR A 124 -0.24 -13.38 4.15
CA THR A 124 0.62 -12.25 3.83
C THR A 124 1.72 -12.69 2.87
N ILE A 125 1.92 -11.94 1.81
CA ILE A 125 3.04 -12.13 0.89
C ILE A 125 4.28 -11.50 1.51
N MET A 126 5.24 -12.33 1.91
CA MET A 126 6.47 -11.87 2.52
C MET A 126 7.56 -11.66 1.47
N PHE A 127 8.30 -10.59 1.60
CA PHE A 127 9.44 -10.29 0.74
C PHE A 127 10.71 -10.03 1.55
N ARG A 128 11.83 -10.14 0.88
CA ARG A 128 13.13 -9.70 1.39
C ARG A 128 13.54 -8.43 0.66
N ARG A 129 14.11 -7.49 1.38
CA ARG A 129 14.56 -6.21 0.81
C ARG A 129 15.93 -6.38 0.14
N THR A 130 15.96 -7.24 -0.84
CA THR A 130 17.06 -7.46 -1.77
C THR A 130 16.53 -7.28 -3.18
N GLU A 131 17.37 -7.00 -4.15
CA GLU A 131 16.95 -6.86 -5.54
C GLU A 131 16.12 -8.06 -6.03
N GLY A 132 16.63 -9.27 -5.82
CA GLY A 132 15.91 -10.50 -6.17
C GLY A 132 14.63 -10.72 -5.36
N GLY A 133 14.65 -10.36 -4.08
CA GLY A 133 13.49 -10.49 -3.20
C GLY A 133 12.33 -9.59 -3.58
N LEU A 134 12.60 -8.36 -4.00
CA LEU A 134 11.60 -7.42 -4.48
C LEU A 134 10.98 -7.88 -5.82
N VAL A 135 11.79 -8.40 -6.71
CA VAL A 135 11.31 -8.96 -7.99
C VAL A 135 10.40 -10.16 -7.76
N GLN A 136 10.74 -11.04 -6.83
CA GLN A 136 9.90 -12.20 -6.50
C GLN A 136 8.56 -11.84 -5.85
N ALA A 137 8.44 -10.66 -5.26
CA ALA A 137 7.21 -10.21 -4.62
C ALA A 137 6.17 -9.63 -5.59
N ARG A 138 6.52 -9.47 -6.85
CA ARG A 138 5.63 -8.95 -7.91
C ARG A 138 4.47 -9.88 -8.27
#